data_8c3f8fd98d7cffdc812a75f8af16a53d
#
_entry.id   8c3f8fd98d7cffdc812a75f8af16a53d
#
_cell.length_a   1.000
_cell.length_b   1.000
_cell.length_c   1.000
_cell.angle_alpha   90.00
_cell.angle_beta   90.00
_cell.angle_gamma   90.00
#
_symmetry.space_group_name_H-M   'P 1'
#
loop_
_entity.id
_entity.type
_entity.pdbx_description
1 polymer ?
#
loop_
_entity_poly.entity_id
_entity_poly.type
_entity_poly.pdbx_seq_one_letter_code
_entity_poly.pdbx_strand_id
1 'polypeptide(L)'
;MLRTTFMALSVLGAASLLSQDADAAVTVLGNGLAQACFEAAEFGGNARDGIAACNEALGEIALSIRDRAATLVNRGILYARVDELELAVADYTQGLSMEPTMGEGYVDRGAALIVLKRYDDALEDIDKGIALGSSRLHIAYYDRGLVHEAMGNIRAAYDDYKKATEIEPNFALANAELARFTVVHHPANGT
;
A
#
# COMPACT_ATOMS: atom_id res chain seq x y z
N MET A 1 7.29 18.72 31.79
CA MET A 1 6.97 18.28 30.40
C MET A 1 8.15 17.49 29.88
N LEU A 2 7.98 16.22 29.57
CA LEU A 2 9.02 15.39 28.96
C LEU A 2 9.20 15.83 27.51
N ARG A 3 10.36 16.34 27.14
CA ARG A 3 10.72 16.55 25.73
C ARG A 3 11.35 15.26 25.21
N THR A 4 10.71 14.64 24.25
CA THR A 4 11.22 13.45 23.56
C THR A 4 11.82 13.90 22.24
N THR A 5 13.10 13.65 22.02
CA THR A 5 13.75 13.92 20.74
C THR A 5 13.94 12.59 20.03
N PHE A 6 13.50 12.50 18.79
CA PHE A 6 13.66 11.30 17.96
C PHE A 6 14.85 11.52 17.03
N MET A 7 15.79 10.58 17.03
CA MET A 7 16.87 10.52 16.06
C MET A 7 16.71 9.21 15.26
N ALA A 8 16.61 9.33 13.95
CA ALA A 8 16.71 8.20 13.04
C ALA A 8 18.11 8.15 12.44
N LEU A 9 18.75 7.01 12.49
CA LEU A 9 19.98 6.79 11.73
C LEU A 9 19.59 6.53 10.28
N SER A 10 19.73 7.54 9.43
CA SER A 10 19.44 7.44 8.01
C SER A 10 20.50 6.56 7.33
N VAL A 11 20.17 5.30 7.10
CA VAL A 11 20.83 4.49 6.09
C VAL A 11 19.86 4.45 4.91
N LEU A 12 20.03 5.36 3.97
CA LEU A 12 19.37 5.33 2.67
C LEU A 12 19.90 4.12 1.85
N GLY A 13 19.44 2.95 2.22
CA GLY A 13 19.45 1.80 1.34
C GLY A 13 18.05 1.71 0.74
N ALA A 14 17.87 2.25 -0.45
CA ALA A 14 16.68 1.95 -1.25
C ALA A 14 16.73 0.46 -1.62
N ALA A 15 16.37 -0.40 -0.66
CA ALA A 15 15.94 -1.74 -0.97
C ALA A 15 14.54 -1.60 -1.57
N SER A 16 14.34 -2.10 -2.76
CA SER A 16 13.06 -2.33 -3.39
C SER A 16 12.20 -3.22 -2.47
N LEU A 17 11.53 -2.59 -1.53
CA LEU A 17 10.60 -3.21 -0.62
C LEU A 17 9.19 -3.07 -1.19
N LEU A 18 8.99 -3.63 -2.40
CA LEU A 18 7.69 -4.19 -2.68
C LEU A 18 7.61 -5.42 -1.76
N SER A 19 7.00 -5.26 -0.60
CA SER A 19 6.68 -6.39 0.26
C SER A 19 5.94 -7.41 -0.58
N GLN A 20 6.47 -8.64 -0.67
CA GLN A 20 5.78 -9.76 -1.30
C GLN A 20 4.61 -10.26 -0.44
N ASP A 21 4.25 -9.49 0.60
CA ASP A 21 3.10 -9.78 1.43
C ASP A 21 1.84 -9.27 0.74
N ALA A 22 1.25 -10.21 -0.01
CA ALA A 22 -0.09 -10.22 -0.56
C ALA A 22 -0.79 -8.86 -0.71
N ASP A 23 -0.55 -8.20 -1.84
CA ASP A 23 -1.47 -7.16 -2.30
C ASP A 23 -2.89 -7.73 -2.18
N ALA A 24 -3.81 -7.03 -1.47
CA ALA A 24 -5.16 -7.54 -1.33
C ALA A 24 -5.89 -7.33 -2.64
N ALA A 25 -5.86 -8.37 -3.47
CA ALA A 25 -6.66 -8.40 -4.67
C ALA A 25 -8.14 -8.19 -4.32
N VAL A 26 -8.82 -7.37 -5.10
CA VAL A 26 -10.24 -7.10 -4.91
C VAL A 26 -11.05 -8.25 -5.49
N THR A 27 -11.84 -8.92 -4.65
CA THR A 27 -12.69 -10.05 -5.06
C THR A 27 -13.62 -9.66 -6.20
N VAL A 28 -13.62 -10.47 -7.23
CA VAL A 28 -14.48 -10.35 -8.41
C VAL A 28 -15.54 -11.44 -8.36
N LEU A 29 -16.79 -11.05 -8.55
CA LEU A 29 -17.93 -12.00 -8.62
C LEU A 29 -18.24 -12.44 -10.06
N GLY A 30 -17.39 -12.06 -11.02
CA GLY A 30 -17.55 -12.32 -12.44
C GLY A 30 -17.22 -13.74 -12.87
N ASN A 31 -17.30 -13.98 -14.17
CA ASN A 31 -17.02 -15.27 -14.82
C ASN A 31 -15.49 -15.54 -14.92
N GLY A 32 -15.12 -16.70 -15.47
CA GLY A 32 -13.79 -17.30 -15.42
C GLY A 32 -12.58 -16.40 -15.68
N LEU A 33 -12.64 -15.38 -16.58
CA LEU A 33 -11.48 -14.51 -16.87
C LEU A 33 -11.24 -13.47 -15.77
N ALA A 34 -12.29 -12.84 -15.28
CA ALA A 34 -12.17 -11.90 -14.16
C ALA A 34 -11.74 -12.63 -12.87
N GLN A 35 -12.21 -13.87 -12.67
CA GLN A 35 -11.75 -14.74 -11.59
C GLN A 35 -10.27 -15.11 -11.75
N ALA A 36 -9.81 -15.47 -12.96
CA ALA A 36 -8.39 -15.76 -13.19
C ALA A 36 -7.48 -14.53 -12.96
N CYS A 37 -7.94 -13.34 -13.33
CA CYS A 37 -7.26 -12.08 -13.02
C CYS A 37 -7.12 -11.87 -11.49
N PHE A 38 -8.21 -12.06 -10.73
CA PHE A 38 -8.21 -11.99 -9.27
C PHE A 38 -7.25 -13.02 -8.66
N GLU A 39 -7.34 -14.29 -9.07
CA GLU A 39 -6.50 -15.36 -8.53
C GLU A 39 -5.01 -15.10 -8.76
N ALA A 40 -4.63 -14.57 -9.92
CA ALA A 40 -3.27 -14.20 -10.21
C ALA A 40 -2.78 -13.03 -9.34
N ALA A 41 -3.65 -12.06 -9.05
CA ALA A 41 -3.34 -10.95 -8.17
C ALA A 41 -3.27 -11.38 -6.70
N GLU A 42 -4.17 -12.25 -6.22
CA GLU A 42 -4.25 -12.66 -4.82
C GLU A 42 -3.20 -13.71 -4.46
N PHE A 43 -3.10 -14.77 -5.25
CA PHE A 43 -2.28 -15.93 -4.88
C PHE A 43 -0.91 -15.97 -5.55
N GLY A 44 -0.59 -14.96 -6.38
CA GLY A 44 0.65 -14.91 -7.13
C GLY A 44 0.64 -15.81 -8.38
N GLY A 45 1.82 -16.06 -8.91
CA GLY A 45 2.03 -16.78 -10.17
C GLY A 45 2.76 -15.91 -11.19
N ASN A 46 2.62 -16.25 -12.48
CA ASN A 46 3.20 -15.42 -13.54
C ASN A 46 2.35 -14.15 -13.72
N ALA A 47 2.87 -13.02 -13.27
CA ALA A 47 2.15 -11.74 -13.36
C ALA A 47 1.77 -11.35 -14.79
N ARG A 48 2.57 -11.73 -15.80
CA ARG A 48 2.25 -11.44 -17.21
C ARG A 48 1.07 -12.25 -17.72
N ASP A 49 0.93 -13.50 -17.29
CA ASP A 49 -0.23 -14.32 -17.63
C ASP A 49 -1.49 -13.78 -16.94
N GLY A 50 -1.34 -13.33 -15.69
CA GLY A 50 -2.40 -12.65 -14.95
C GLY A 50 -2.85 -11.34 -15.65
N ILE A 51 -1.91 -10.51 -16.10
CA ILE A 51 -2.21 -9.30 -16.89
C ILE A 51 -3.00 -9.65 -18.16
N ALA A 52 -2.61 -10.73 -18.85
CA ALA A 52 -3.35 -11.19 -20.03
C ALA A 52 -4.80 -11.57 -19.70
N ALA A 53 -5.02 -12.35 -18.63
CA ALA A 53 -6.36 -12.68 -18.16
C ALA A 53 -7.20 -11.44 -17.78
N CYS A 54 -6.58 -10.45 -17.11
CA CYS A 54 -7.25 -9.19 -16.79
C CYS A 54 -7.64 -8.41 -18.06
N ASN A 55 -6.75 -8.39 -19.07
CA ASN A 55 -7.02 -7.72 -20.35
C ASN A 55 -8.22 -8.36 -21.09
N GLU A 56 -8.27 -9.67 -21.11
CA GLU A 56 -9.39 -10.41 -21.71
C GLU A 56 -10.69 -10.12 -20.95
N ALA A 57 -10.66 -10.18 -19.61
CA ALA A 57 -11.82 -9.86 -18.77
C ALA A 57 -12.34 -8.43 -19.01
N LEU A 58 -11.44 -7.45 -19.11
CA LEU A 58 -11.79 -6.05 -19.37
C LEU A 58 -12.37 -5.82 -20.77
N GLY A 59 -12.09 -6.71 -21.72
CA GLY A 59 -12.69 -6.74 -23.06
C GLY A 59 -14.14 -7.23 -23.07
N GLU A 60 -14.62 -7.90 -22.03
CA GLU A 60 -15.98 -8.41 -21.97
C GLU A 60 -17.02 -7.31 -21.78
N ILE A 61 -18.08 -7.32 -22.61
CA ILE A 61 -19.18 -6.34 -22.55
C ILE A 61 -20.04 -6.54 -21.29
N ALA A 62 -20.16 -7.80 -20.84
CA ALA A 62 -21.05 -8.19 -19.74
C ALA A 62 -20.46 -7.97 -18.33
N LEU A 63 -19.24 -7.45 -18.21
CA LEU A 63 -18.62 -7.22 -16.90
C LEU A 63 -19.33 -6.08 -16.17
N SER A 64 -19.78 -6.33 -14.94
CA SER A 64 -20.41 -5.29 -14.12
C SER A 64 -19.43 -4.13 -13.85
N ILE A 65 -19.94 -2.92 -13.52
CA ILE A 65 -19.09 -1.77 -13.19
C ILE A 65 -18.17 -2.11 -12.01
N ARG A 66 -18.69 -2.77 -10.99
CA ARG A 66 -17.93 -3.19 -9.82
C ARG A 66 -16.83 -4.20 -10.17
N ASP A 67 -17.17 -5.24 -10.95
CA ASP A 67 -16.19 -6.24 -11.35
C ASP A 67 -15.14 -5.64 -12.28
N ARG A 68 -15.53 -4.71 -13.15
CA ARG A 68 -14.60 -3.95 -13.99
C ARG A 68 -13.63 -3.13 -13.15
N ALA A 69 -14.14 -2.43 -12.13
CA ALA A 69 -13.32 -1.66 -11.20
C ALA A 69 -12.34 -2.57 -10.45
N ALA A 70 -12.82 -3.69 -9.91
CA ALA A 70 -12.00 -4.68 -9.22
C ALA A 70 -10.94 -5.30 -10.16
N THR A 71 -11.31 -5.63 -11.40
CA THR A 71 -10.37 -6.17 -12.39
C THR A 71 -9.26 -5.16 -12.74
N LEU A 72 -9.58 -3.87 -12.83
CA LEU A 72 -8.58 -2.81 -13.01
C LEU A 72 -7.63 -2.74 -11.82
N VAL A 73 -8.14 -2.74 -10.58
CA VAL A 73 -7.30 -2.74 -9.38
C VAL A 73 -6.38 -3.97 -9.36
N ASN A 74 -6.92 -5.16 -9.64
CA ASN A 74 -6.14 -6.40 -9.70
C ASN A 74 -5.06 -6.36 -10.80
N ARG A 75 -5.36 -5.78 -11.98
CA ARG A 75 -4.35 -5.59 -13.02
C ARG A 75 -3.27 -4.58 -12.59
N GLY A 76 -3.66 -3.52 -11.87
CA GLY A 76 -2.73 -2.58 -11.26
C GLY A 76 -1.74 -3.27 -10.31
N ILE A 77 -2.22 -4.19 -9.46
CA ILE A 77 -1.36 -5.01 -8.59
C ILE A 77 -0.34 -5.81 -9.42
N LEU A 78 -0.80 -6.45 -10.50
CA LEU A 78 0.07 -7.23 -11.36
C LEU A 78 1.08 -6.37 -12.12
N TYR A 79 0.69 -5.16 -12.56
CA TYR A 79 1.62 -4.20 -13.15
C TYR A 79 2.69 -3.75 -12.14
N ALA A 80 2.30 -3.47 -10.89
CA ALA A 80 3.26 -3.12 -9.84
C ALA A 80 4.28 -4.25 -9.58
N ARG A 81 3.84 -5.51 -9.62
CA ARG A 81 4.74 -6.68 -9.48
C ARG A 81 5.76 -6.85 -10.61
N VAL A 82 5.50 -6.29 -11.78
CA VAL A 82 6.45 -6.29 -12.91
C VAL A 82 7.15 -4.94 -13.11
N ASP A 83 7.09 -4.08 -12.09
CA ASP A 83 7.73 -2.75 -12.06
C ASP A 83 7.18 -1.74 -13.09
N GLU A 84 5.95 -1.98 -13.59
CA GLU A 84 5.24 -1.07 -14.51
C GLU A 84 4.34 -0.11 -13.68
N LEU A 85 4.98 0.70 -12.83
CA LEU A 85 4.30 1.47 -11.79
C LEU A 85 3.33 2.53 -12.32
N GLU A 86 3.65 3.19 -13.42
CA GLU A 86 2.76 4.18 -14.05
C GLU A 86 1.49 3.52 -14.61
N LEU A 87 1.60 2.31 -15.14
CA LEU A 87 0.43 1.54 -15.59
C LEU A 87 -0.40 1.09 -14.39
N ALA A 88 0.25 0.68 -13.30
CA ALA A 88 -0.43 0.36 -12.05
C ALA A 88 -1.25 1.55 -11.53
N VAL A 89 -0.63 2.72 -11.41
CA VAL A 89 -1.31 3.96 -10.96
C VAL A 89 -2.46 4.34 -11.89
N ALA A 90 -2.32 4.17 -13.19
CA ALA A 90 -3.39 4.45 -14.16
C ALA A 90 -4.59 3.52 -13.94
N ASP A 91 -4.35 2.22 -13.78
CA ASP A 91 -5.39 1.22 -13.54
C ASP A 91 -6.10 1.42 -12.18
N TYR A 92 -5.34 1.64 -11.11
CA TYR A 92 -5.92 2.00 -9.81
C TYR A 92 -6.78 3.26 -9.92
N THR A 93 -6.31 4.29 -10.61
CA THR A 93 -7.05 5.54 -10.78
C THR A 93 -8.36 5.31 -11.50
N GLN A 94 -8.35 4.51 -12.57
CA GLN A 94 -9.55 4.19 -13.32
C GLN A 94 -10.52 3.34 -12.48
N GLY A 95 -10.04 2.31 -11.79
CA GLY A 95 -10.86 1.46 -10.91
C GLY A 95 -11.51 2.25 -9.78
N LEU A 96 -10.73 3.09 -9.10
CA LEU A 96 -11.20 3.94 -7.99
C LEU A 96 -12.16 5.04 -8.44
N SER A 97 -12.09 5.48 -9.71
CA SER A 97 -13.09 6.40 -10.28
C SER A 97 -14.44 5.74 -10.47
N MET A 98 -14.49 4.43 -10.70
CA MET A 98 -15.73 3.65 -10.86
C MET A 98 -16.29 3.21 -9.50
N GLU A 99 -15.42 2.84 -8.55
CA GLU A 99 -15.80 2.38 -7.22
C GLU A 99 -14.95 3.09 -6.15
N PRO A 100 -15.34 4.29 -5.70
CA PRO A 100 -14.55 5.12 -4.78
C PRO A 100 -14.48 4.60 -3.33
N THR A 101 -15.10 3.46 -3.04
CA THR A 101 -15.15 2.89 -1.69
C THR A 101 -14.15 1.75 -1.48
N MET A 102 -13.34 1.41 -2.48
CA MET A 102 -12.31 0.37 -2.39
C MET A 102 -11.09 0.86 -1.60
N GLY A 103 -11.11 0.71 -0.27
CA GLY A 103 -10.03 1.13 0.62
C GLY A 103 -8.68 0.51 0.26
N GLU A 104 -8.67 -0.78 -0.11
CA GLU A 104 -7.48 -1.52 -0.56
C GLU A 104 -6.85 -0.87 -1.79
N GLY A 105 -7.65 -0.51 -2.78
CA GLY A 105 -7.16 0.13 -4.01
C GLY A 105 -6.47 1.48 -3.76
N TYR A 106 -6.91 2.24 -2.76
CA TYR A 106 -6.20 3.47 -2.36
C TYR A 106 -4.87 3.14 -1.70
N VAL A 107 -4.80 2.14 -0.81
CA VAL A 107 -3.52 1.73 -0.18
C VAL A 107 -2.54 1.23 -1.26
N ASP A 108 -2.99 0.39 -2.20
CA ASP A 108 -2.14 -0.14 -3.27
C ASP A 108 -1.64 0.97 -4.21
N ARG A 109 -2.50 1.95 -4.56
CA ARG A 109 -2.06 3.12 -5.35
C ARG A 109 -1.07 3.97 -4.57
N GLY A 110 -1.31 4.18 -3.28
CA GLY A 110 -0.39 4.86 -2.38
C GLY A 110 0.99 4.19 -2.34
N ALA A 111 1.03 2.86 -2.23
CA ALA A 111 2.28 2.10 -2.26
C ALA A 111 3.05 2.29 -3.58
N ALA A 112 2.37 2.23 -4.73
CA ALA A 112 2.99 2.51 -6.03
C ALA A 112 3.52 3.95 -6.12
N LEU A 113 2.77 4.92 -5.59
CA LEU A 113 3.16 6.34 -5.54
C LEU A 113 4.38 6.58 -4.64
N ILE A 114 4.55 5.81 -3.55
CA ILE A 114 5.77 5.85 -2.72
C ILE A 114 7.00 5.50 -3.55
N VAL A 115 6.95 4.41 -4.31
CA VAL A 115 8.06 3.97 -5.17
C VAL A 115 8.37 5.02 -6.23
N LEU A 116 7.34 5.66 -6.80
CA LEU A 116 7.46 6.78 -7.73
C LEU A 116 7.88 8.10 -7.05
N LYS A 117 8.08 8.12 -5.72
CA LYS A 117 8.44 9.28 -4.91
C LYS A 117 7.43 10.44 -4.97
N ARG A 118 6.19 10.11 -5.25
CA ARG A 118 5.06 11.05 -5.25
C ARG A 118 4.41 11.07 -3.87
N TYR A 119 5.16 11.55 -2.88
CA TYR A 119 4.84 11.38 -1.46
C TYR A 119 3.56 12.09 -1.01
N ASP A 120 3.27 13.28 -1.53
CA ASP A 120 2.04 14.01 -1.19
C ASP A 120 0.80 13.26 -1.68
N ASP A 121 0.82 12.76 -2.92
CA ASP A 121 -0.26 11.97 -3.50
C ASP A 121 -0.42 10.62 -2.76
N ALA A 122 0.71 9.98 -2.39
CA ALA A 122 0.70 8.74 -1.63
C ALA A 122 0.05 8.93 -0.25
N LEU A 123 0.37 10.03 0.44
CA LEU A 123 -0.20 10.33 1.75
C LEU A 123 -1.72 10.51 1.69
N GLU A 124 -2.22 11.24 0.68
CA GLU A 124 -3.66 11.43 0.47
C GLU A 124 -4.37 10.10 0.24
N ASP A 125 -3.80 9.24 -0.59
CA ASP A 125 -4.36 7.93 -0.90
C ASP A 125 -4.36 7.00 0.32
N ILE A 126 -3.25 6.90 1.04
CA ILE A 126 -3.15 6.02 2.21
C ILE A 126 -4.12 6.50 3.32
N ASP A 127 -4.20 7.81 3.56
CA ASP A 127 -5.17 8.37 4.51
C ASP A 127 -6.61 8.03 4.10
N LYS A 128 -6.91 8.07 2.80
CA LYS A 128 -8.21 7.68 2.26
C LYS A 128 -8.49 6.19 2.47
N GLY A 129 -7.50 5.33 2.22
CA GLY A 129 -7.60 3.89 2.45
C GLY A 129 -7.83 3.55 3.92
N ILE A 130 -7.12 4.23 4.84
CA ILE A 130 -7.33 4.09 6.29
C ILE A 130 -8.75 4.53 6.69
N ALA A 131 -9.19 5.68 6.19
CA ALA A 131 -10.53 6.21 6.52
C ALA A 131 -11.67 5.32 5.98
N LEU A 132 -11.46 4.61 4.88
CA LEU A 132 -12.40 3.64 4.32
C LEU A 132 -12.36 2.29 5.02
N GLY A 133 -11.44 2.08 5.96
CA GLY A 133 -11.33 0.83 6.72
C GLY A 133 -10.76 -0.31 5.89
N SER A 134 -9.68 -0.05 5.14
CA SER A 134 -8.95 -1.13 4.44
C SER A 134 -8.70 -2.33 5.34
N SER A 135 -8.87 -3.53 4.81
CA SER A 135 -8.63 -4.78 5.56
C SER A 135 -7.16 -4.94 5.98
N ARG A 136 -6.24 -4.20 5.33
CA ARG A 136 -4.79 -4.23 5.57
C ARG A 136 -4.30 -2.96 6.29
N LEU A 137 -4.96 -2.55 7.37
CA LEU A 137 -4.59 -1.34 8.09
C LEU A 137 -3.14 -1.34 8.59
N HIS A 138 -2.56 -2.49 8.95
CA HIS A 138 -1.15 -2.58 9.36
C HIS A 138 -0.20 -2.19 8.22
N ILE A 139 -0.50 -2.56 6.97
CA ILE A 139 0.25 -2.14 5.78
C ILE A 139 0.04 -0.65 5.53
N ALA A 140 -1.20 -0.17 5.57
CA ALA A 140 -1.50 1.24 5.35
C ALA A 140 -0.76 2.16 6.35
N TYR A 141 -0.70 1.79 7.63
CA TYR A 141 0.09 2.55 8.61
C TYR A 141 1.60 2.42 8.36
N TYR A 142 2.08 1.25 7.97
CA TYR A 142 3.49 1.09 7.62
C TYR A 142 3.88 1.98 6.42
N ASP A 143 3.12 1.95 5.36
CA ASP A 143 3.36 2.76 4.15
C ASP A 143 3.28 4.26 4.45
N ARG A 144 2.32 4.69 5.28
CA ARG A 144 2.26 6.09 5.73
C ARG A 144 3.48 6.48 6.55
N GLY A 145 3.97 5.57 7.39
CA GLY A 145 5.23 5.73 8.10
C GLY A 145 6.41 5.94 7.16
N LEU A 146 6.51 5.18 6.08
CA LEU A 146 7.54 5.36 5.04
C LEU A 146 7.43 6.75 4.38
N VAL A 147 6.22 7.20 4.06
CA VAL A 147 5.99 8.53 3.51
C VAL A 147 6.44 9.61 4.49
N HIS A 148 6.02 9.52 5.75
CA HIS A 148 6.40 10.48 6.79
C HIS A 148 7.91 10.53 6.99
N GLU A 149 8.60 9.39 6.98
CA GLU A 149 10.06 9.34 7.08
C GLU A 149 10.72 10.00 5.86
N ALA A 150 10.26 9.72 4.66
CA ALA A 150 10.76 10.34 3.43
C ALA A 150 10.57 11.87 3.40
N MET A 151 9.51 12.36 4.01
CA MET A 151 9.20 13.79 4.17
C MET A 151 9.92 14.44 5.38
N GLY A 152 10.68 13.67 6.18
CA GLY A 152 11.39 14.16 7.37
C GLY A 152 10.51 14.26 8.62
N ASN A 153 9.29 13.77 8.59
CA ASN A 153 8.34 13.79 9.71
C ASN A 153 8.59 12.60 10.66
N ILE A 154 9.78 12.50 11.21
CA ILE A 154 10.31 11.35 11.96
C ILE A 154 9.40 10.89 13.11
N ARG A 155 8.76 11.83 13.81
CA ARG A 155 7.83 11.50 14.91
C ARG A 155 6.59 10.79 14.39
N ALA A 156 6.00 11.28 13.30
CA ALA A 156 4.83 10.68 12.70
C ALA A 156 5.15 9.28 12.14
N ALA A 157 6.30 9.12 11.49
CA ALA A 157 6.78 7.82 11.02
C ALA A 157 6.86 6.80 12.15
N TYR A 158 7.49 7.17 13.28
CA TYR A 158 7.56 6.28 14.46
C TYR A 158 6.17 5.87 14.99
N ASP A 159 5.28 6.86 15.12
CA ASP A 159 3.93 6.62 15.64
C ASP A 159 3.13 5.69 14.70
N ASP A 160 3.32 5.81 13.38
CA ASP A 160 2.68 4.96 12.38
C ASP A 160 3.27 3.54 12.35
N TYR A 161 4.59 3.37 12.36
CA TYR A 161 5.20 2.03 12.46
C TYR A 161 4.77 1.31 13.75
N LYS A 162 4.68 2.06 14.87
CA LYS A 162 4.16 1.52 16.12
C LYS A 162 2.70 1.10 15.96
N LYS A 163 1.88 1.90 15.28
CA LYS A 163 0.48 1.56 15.02
C LYS A 163 0.35 0.30 14.17
N ALA A 164 1.20 0.13 13.16
CA ALA A 164 1.24 -1.08 12.35
C ALA A 164 1.52 -2.33 13.20
N THR A 165 2.48 -2.27 14.15
CA THR A 165 2.79 -3.38 15.07
C THR A 165 1.75 -3.60 16.16
N GLU A 166 0.98 -2.58 16.55
CA GLU A 166 -0.18 -2.75 17.43
C GLU A 166 -1.31 -3.55 16.76
N ILE A 167 -1.48 -3.38 15.44
CA ILE A 167 -2.49 -4.08 14.65
C ILE A 167 -2.00 -5.51 14.31
N GLU A 168 -0.77 -5.63 13.85
CA GLU A 168 -0.13 -6.91 13.51
C GLU A 168 1.22 -7.04 14.24
N PRO A 169 1.26 -7.67 15.44
CA PRO A 169 2.47 -7.71 16.26
C PRO A 169 3.66 -8.42 15.61
N ASN A 170 3.41 -9.36 14.69
CA ASN A 170 4.45 -10.10 13.98
C ASN A 170 4.83 -9.47 12.63
N PHE A 171 4.37 -8.26 12.35
CA PHE A 171 4.70 -7.57 11.10
C PHE A 171 6.18 -7.19 11.07
N ALA A 172 6.98 -8.03 10.42
CA ALA A 172 8.44 -7.97 10.43
C ALA A 172 8.97 -6.63 9.91
N LEU A 173 8.35 -6.06 8.87
CA LEU A 173 8.78 -4.79 8.27
C LEU A 173 8.67 -3.64 9.26
N ALA A 174 7.52 -3.44 9.89
CA ALA A 174 7.33 -2.37 10.86
C ALA A 174 8.20 -2.56 12.11
N ASN A 175 8.40 -3.81 12.56
CA ASN A 175 9.32 -4.12 13.66
C ASN A 175 10.77 -3.76 13.33
N ALA A 176 11.22 -4.03 12.10
CA ALA A 176 12.56 -3.67 11.64
C ALA A 176 12.76 -2.14 11.60
N GLU A 177 11.76 -1.40 11.11
CA GLU A 177 11.82 0.07 11.12
C GLU A 177 11.86 0.63 12.53
N LEU A 178 11.01 0.15 13.44
CA LEU A 178 11.02 0.60 14.85
C LEU A 178 12.36 0.36 15.53
N ALA A 179 13.08 -0.71 15.20
CA ALA A 179 14.39 -1.00 15.77
C ALA A 179 15.46 0.06 15.39
N ARG A 180 15.25 0.86 14.35
CA ARG A 180 16.13 1.95 13.92
C ARG A 180 15.94 3.23 14.74
N PHE A 181 14.86 3.36 15.49
CA PHE A 181 14.55 4.56 16.25
C PHE A 181 15.12 4.47 17.66
N THR A 182 15.84 5.52 18.07
CA THR A 182 16.29 5.70 19.45
C THR A 182 15.42 6.76 20.10
N VAL A 183 14.66 6.36 21.13
CA VAL A 183 13.87 7.32 21.91
C VAL A 183 14.71 7.86 23.05
N VAL A 184 15.08 9.11 22.96
CA VAL A 184 15.84 9.81 24.02
C VAL A 184 14.86 10.52 24.94
N HIS A 185 14.76 10.05 26.18
CA HIS A 185 14.00 10.73 27.22
C HIS A 185 14.89 11.77 27.89
N HIS A 186 14.61 13.05 27.67
CA HIS A 186 15.22 14.11 28.45
C HIS A 186 14.42 14.27 29.76
N PRO A 187 15.04 14.11 30.94
CA PRO A 187 14.36 14.43 32.20
C PRO A 187 13.96 15.90 32.16
N ALA A 188 12.76 16.19 32.61
CA ALA A 188 12.36 17.58 32.79
C ALA A 188 13.34 18.21 33.79
N ASN A 189 14.09 19.21 33.33
CA ASN A 189 14.92 19.98 34.24
C ASN A 189 14.01 20.55 35.32
N GLY A 190 14.11 20.01 36.53
CA GLY A 190 13.45 20.56 37.69
C GLY A 190 14.04 21.96 37.94
N THR A 191 13.18 22.93 37.92
CA THR A 191 13.42 24.25 38.48
C THR A 191 13.17 24.19 39.97
#